data_ac4e9bfebffda5b42cbda22b35ab3b9d
#
_entry.id   ac4e9bfebffda5b42cbda22b35ab3b9d
#
_cell.length_a   1.000
_cell.length_b   1.000
_cell.length_c   1.000
_cell.angle_alpha   90.00
_cell.angle_beta   90.00
_cell.angle_gamma   90.00
#
_symmetry.space_group_name_H-M   'P 1'
#
loop_
_entity.id
_entity.type
_entity.pdbx_description
1 polymer ?
#
loop_
_entity_poly.entity_id
_entity_poly.type
_entity_poly.pdbx_seq_one_letter_code
_entity_poly.pdbx_strand_id
1 'polypeptide(L)'
;MKLEPDHEDVHAAAKSGDTDEVAALLSMDNRLTRTFDADGWSPLHLAAHYGHADTVEILLHNNAPVDLRSTNAMSNTALHAALAGGRTGVAKILLDAGADPNAKQHGGWTPLHSAAASGDRDAVDLLLARGAKPQVANDVGVTPAAFARERGKPEIAEYLDARASA
;
A
#
# COMPACT_ATOMS: atom_id res chain seq x y z
N MET A 1 -37.25 7.12 -4.65
CA MET A 1 -36.31 6.25 -5.39
C MET A 1 -35.04 6.25 -4.58
N LYS A 2 -34.68 5.16 -3.88
CA LYS A 2 -33.36 5.03 -3.26
C LYS A 2 -32.36 4.91 -4.42
N LEU A 3 -31.51 5.93 -4.58
CA LEU A 3 -30.34 5.80 -5.42
C LEU A 3 -29.49 4.70 -4.78
N GLU A 4 -29.28 3.59 -5.47
CA GLU A 4 -28.27 2.62 -5.06
C GLU A 4 -26.93 3.36 -5.11
N PRO A 5 -26.07 3.22 -4.08
CA PRO A 5 -24.75 3.87 -4.10
C PRO A 5 -23.96 3.33 -5.29
N ASP A 6 -23.46 4.24 -6.12
CA ASP A 6 -22.62 3.86 -7.26
C ASP A 6 -21.22 3.49 -6.77
N HIS A 7 -20.66 2.45 -7.36
CA HIS A 7 -19.27 2.07 -7.11
C HIS A 7 -18.29 3.20 -7.44
N GLU A 8 -18.60 4.01 -8.45
CA GLU A 8 -17.75 5.14 -8.84
C GLU A 8 -17.68 6.21 -7.76
N ASP A 9 -18.76 6.43 -6.99
CA ASP A 9 -18.83 7.44 -5.94
C ASP A 9 -17.85 7.15 -4.81
N VAL A 10 -17.76 5.89 -4.33
CA VAL A 10 -16.84 5.53 -3.24
C VAL A 10 -15.37 5.62 -3.68
N HIS A 11 -15.07 5.33 -4.93
CA HIS A 11 -13.70 5.47 -5.46
C HIS A 11 -13.32 6.93 -5.60
N ALA A 12 -14.22 7.78 -6.11
CA ALA A 12 -13.99 9.22 -6.23
C ALA A 12 -13.79 9.86 -4.84
N ALA A 13 -14.65 9.53 -3.87
CA ALA A 13 -14.54 10.00 -2.49
C ALA A 13 -13.23 9.53 -1.81
N ALA A 14 -12.85 8.25 -1.98
CA ALA A 14 -11.60 7.72 -1.44
C ALA A 14 -10.36 8.38 -2.08
N LYS A 15 -10.41 8.69 -3.37
CA LYS A 15 -9.34 9.36 -4.11
C LYS A 15 -9.17 10.82 -3.68
N SER A 16 -10.26 11.52 -3.39
CA SER A 16 -10.24 12.92 -2.94
C SER A 16 -9.99 13.06 -1.43
N GLY A 17 -10.15 11.98 -0.66
CA GLY A 17 -10.06 12.00 0.80
C GLY A 17 -11.32 12.54 1.47
N ASP A 18 -12.47 12.48 0.80
CA ASP A 18 -13.76 12.83 1.39
C ASP A 18 -14.23 11.71 2.33
N THR A 19 -13.73 11.79 3.56
CA THR A 19 -13.96 10.75 4.59
C THR A 19 -15.44 10.66 4.99
N ASP A 20 -16.15 11.78 5.02
CA ASP A 20 -17.56 11.83 5.37
C ASP A 20 -18.41 11.13 4.30
N GLU A 21 -18.13 11.39 3.04
CA GLU A 21 -18.80 10.72 1.93
C GLU A 21 -18.50 9.22 1.88
N VAL A 22 -17.24 8.82 2.08
CA VAL A 22 -16.88 7.40 2.20
C VAL A 22 -17.65 6.74 3.33
N ALA A 23 -17.72 7.36 4.52
CA ALA A 23 -18.45 6.81 5.65
C ALA A 23 -19.95 6.69 5.36
N ALA A 24 -20.57 7.68 4.72
CA ALA A 24 -21.97 7.67 4.33
C ALA A 24 -22.26 6.53 3.34
N LEU A 25 -21.46 6.38 2.29
CA LEU A 25 -21.62 5.33 1.29
C LEU A 25 -21.45 3.92 1.89
N LEU A 26 -20.45 3.72 2.76
CA LEU A 26 -20.22 2.44 3.44
C LEU A 26 -21.33 2.09 4.44
N SER A 27 -21.99 3.09 5.04
CA SER A 27 -23.17 2.86 5.89
C SER A 27 -24.37 2.33 5.11
N MET A 28 -24.45 2.63 3.82
CA MET A 28 -25.50 2.13 2.91
C MET A 28 -25.16 0.75 2.37
N ASP A 29 -23.92 0.54 1.95
CA ASP A 29 -23.42 -0.75 1.45
C ASP A 29 -21.93 -0.96 1.77
N ASN A 30 -21.66 -1.76 2.80
CA ASN A 30 -20.29 -2.08 3.21
C ASN A 30 -19.51 -2.91 2.17
N ARG A 31 -20.19 -3.56 1.22
CA ARG A 31 -19.52 -4.31 0.13
C ARG A 31 -18.71 -3.41 -0.78
N LEU A 32 -18.96 -2.09 -0.78
CA LEU A 32 -18.19 -1.09 -1.52
C LEU A 32 -16.69 -1.10 -1.16
N THR A 33 -16.33 -1.55 0.04
CA THR A 33 -14.91 -1.73 0.42
C THR A 33 -14.13 -2.69 -0.48
N ARG A 34 -14.82 -3.56 -1.22
CA ARG A 34 -14.24 -4.63 -2.06
C ARG A 34 -14.45 -4.41 -3.56
N THR A 35 -14.94 -3.27 -3.94
CA THR A 35 -15.14 -2.89 -5.35
C THR A 35 -13.85 -2.36 -5.96
N PHE A 36 -13.79 -2.34 -7.28
CA PHE A 36 -12.64 -1.84 -8.02
C PHE A 36 -13.11 -0.81 -9.05
N ASP A 37 -12.30 0.23 -9.23
CA ASP A 37 -12.50 1.21 -10.28
C ASP A 37 -12.03 0.68 -11.66
N ALA A 38 -12.11 1.52 -12.69
CA ALA A 38 -11.71 1.16 -14.05
C ALA A 38 -10.20 0.81 -14.17
N ASP A 39 -9.37 1.32 -13.26
CA ASP A 39 -7.94 1.04 -13.20
C ASP A 39 -7.60 -0.16 -12.31
N GLY A 40 -8.61 -0.83 -11.77
CA GLY A 40 -8.47 -2.01 -10.91
C GLY A 40 -8.05 -1.71 -9.48
N TRP A 41 -8.29 -0.50 -8.97
CA TRP A 41 -7.98 -0.08 -7.61
C TRP A 41 -9.22 -0.12 -6.72
N SER A 42 -9.07 -0.64 -5.50
CA SER A 42 -10.12 -0.52 -4.49
C SER A 42 -10.07 0.85 -3.81
N PRO A 43 -11.13 1.26 -3.09
CA PRO A 43 -11.12 2.49 -2.30
C PRO A 43 -9.91 2.60 -1.36
N LEU A 44 -9.50 1.46 -0.75
CA LEU A 44 -8.34 1.43 0.14
C LEU A 44 -7.02 1.69 -0.59
N HIS A 45 -6.85 1.19 -1.82
CA HIS A 45 -5.67 1.50 -2.64
C HIS A 45 -5.60 2.99 -2.95
N LEU A 46 -6.73 3.60 -3.36
CA LEU A 46 -6.79 5.02 -3.70
C LEU A 46 -6.48 5.90 -2.49
N ALA A 47 -7.19 5.70 -1.38
CA ALA A 47 -6.94 6.45 -0.15
C ALA A 47 -5.48 6.33 0.32
N ALA A 48 -4.91 5.12 0.24
CA ALA A 48 -3.52 4.86 0.61
C ALA A 48 -2.52 5.57 -0.30
N HIS A 49 -2.69 5.50 -1.61
CA HIS A 49 -1.80 6.14 -2.59
C HIS A 49 -1.79 7.66 -2.44
N TYR A 50 -2.98 8.25 -2.29
CA TYR A 50 -3.11 9.70 -2.15
C TYR A 50 -2.78 10.22 -0.73
N GLY A 51 -2.67 9.33 0.27
CA GLY A 51 -2.22 9.68 1.61
C GLY A 51 -3.33 10.14 2.56
N HIS A 52 -4.57 9.74 2.30
CA HIS A 52 -5.74 10.12 3.09
C HIS A 52 -5.88 9.20 4.31
N ALA A 53 -5.15 9.51 5.39
CA ALA A 53 -5.07 8.68 6.60
C ALA A 53 -6.44 8.39 7.23
N ASP A 54 -7.26 9.43 7.42
CA ASP A 54 -8.59 9.28 8.04
C ASP A 54 -9.51 8.39 7.19
N THR A 55 -9.44 8.53 5.86
CA THR A 55 -10.19 7.70 4.92
C THR A 55 -9.71 6.24 4.96
N VAL A 56 -8.40 6.01 5.07
CA VAL A 56 -7.83 4.66 5.26
C VAL A 56 -8.37 4.04 6.54
N GLU A 57 -8.37 4.77 7.65
CA GLU A 57 -8.90 4.28 8.93
C GLU A 57 -10.39 3.93 8.85
N ILE A 58 -11.22 4.78 8.25
CA ILE A 58 -12.65 4.51 8.05
C ILE A 58 -12.86 3.25 7.21
N LEU A 59 -12.12 3.09 6.12
CA LEU A 59 -12.21 1.89 5.28
C LEU A 59 -11.83 0.63 6.05
N LEU A 60 -10.75 0.67 6.83
CA LEU A 60 -10.32 -0.46 7.66
C LEU A 60 -11.34 -0.79 8.77
N HIS A 61 -11.91 0.21 9.43
CA HIS A 61 -12.99 0.03 10.42
C HIS A 61 -14.25 -0.60 9.81
N ASN A 62 -14.49 -0.37 8.53
CA ASN A 62 -15.56 -1.00 7.76
C ASN A 62 -15.15 -2.32 7.10
N ASN A 63 -14.12 -2.98 7.62
CA ASN A 63 -13.63 -4.28 7.18
C ASN A 63 -13.14 -4.33 5.73
N ALA A 64 -12.58 -3.22 5.20
CA ALA A 64 -11.81 -3.28 3.97
C ALA A 64 -10.66 -4.28 4.15
N PRO A 65 -10.50 -5.29 3.26
CA PRO A 65 -9.41 -6.24 3.42
C PRO A 65 -8.07 -5.55 3.22
N VAL A 66 -7.22 -5.54 4.24
CA VAL A 66 -5.95 -4.80 4.25
C VAL A 66 -4.99 -5.28 3.16
N ASP A 67 -4.98 -6.57 2.83
CA ASP A 67 -4.15 -7.18 1.79
C ASP A 67 -4.92 -7.49 0.49
N LEU A 68 -6.07 -6.83 0.27
CA LEU A 68 -6.79 -6.93 -0.99
C LEU A 68 -5.86 -6.55 -2.15
N ARG A 69 -5.84 -7.37 -3.18
CA ARG A 69 -5.01 -7.11 -4.36
C ARG A 69 -5.78 -6.34 -5.40
N SER A 70 -5.12 -5.36 -6.02
CA SER A 70 -5.65 -4.69 -7.20
C SER A 70 -5.87 -5.69 -8.33
N THR A 71 -6.86 -5.43 -9.19
CA THR A 71 -7.18 -6.29 -10.33
C THR A 71 -6.41 -5.92 -11.61
N ASN A 72 -5.59 -4.87 -11.55
CA ASN A 72 -4.70 -4.51 -12.65
C ASN A 72 -3.47 -5.44 -12.74
N ALA A 73 -2.67 -5.26 -13.79
CA ALA A 73 -1.50 -6.09 -14.06
C ALA A 73 -0.44 -6.10 -12.93
N MET A 74 -0.44 -5.10 -12.05
CA MET A 74 0.54 -5.00 -10.96
C MET A 74 0.19 -5.87 -9.75
N SER A 75 -1.10 -6.17 -9.54
CA SER A 75 -1.57 -6.96 -8.38
C SER A 75 -1.04 -6.41 -7.04
N ASN A 76 -1.16 -5.09 -6.85
CA ASN A 76 -0.70 -4.38 -5.66
C ASN A 76 -1.57 -4.64 -4.45
N THR A 77 -1.01 -4.47 -3.24
CA THR A 77 -1.79 -4.20 -2.02
C THR A 77 -1.82 -2.69 -1.74
N ALA A 78 -2.70 -2.26 -0.82
CA ALA A 78 -2.74 -0.86 -0.38
C ALA A 78 -1.39 -0.39 0.22
N LEU A 79 -0.62 -1.29 0.84
CA LEU A 79 0.72 -0.98 1.35
C LEU A 79 1.69 -0.62 0.21
N HIS A 80 1.67 -1.35 -0.91
CA HIS A 80 2.46 -0.98 -2.10
C HIS A 80 2.03 0.39 -2.65
N ALA A 81 0.71 0.64 -2.68
CA ALA A 81 0.17 1.91 -3.16
C ALA A 81 0.61 3.09 -2.27
N ALA A 82 0.57 2.93 -0.95
CA ALA A 82 1.04 3.95 0.01
C ALA A 82 2.54 4.27 -0.20
N LEU A 83 3.37 3.25 -0.31
CA LEU A 83 4.82 3.43 -0.49
C LEU A 83 5.17 4.03 -1.87
N ALA A 84 4.45 3.64 -2.92
CA ALA A 84 4.59 4.26 -4.24
C ALA A 84 4.19 5.74 -4.24
N GLY A 85 3.23 6.12 -3.40
CA GLY A 85 2.83 7.51 -3.16
C GLY A 85 3.73 8.28 -2.18
N GLY A 86 4.74 7.63 -1.56
CA GLY A 86 5.57 8.24 -0.53
C GLY A 86 4.81 8.53 0.78
N ARG A 87 3.82 7.71 1.12
CA ARG A 87 2.90 7.92 2.25
C ARG A 87 3.28 7.05 3.44
N THR A 88 4.44 7.29 4.04
CA THR A 88 4.98 6.48 5.15
C THR A 88 4.05 6.45 6.37
N GLY A 89 3.37 7.55 6.69
CA GLY A 89 2.36 7.57 7.77
C GLY A 89 1.18 6.62 7.50
N VAL A 90 0.68 6.58 6.27
CA VAL A 90 -0.38 5.64 5.86
C VAL A 90 0.14 4.20 5.84
N ALA A 91 1.36 3.98 5.36
CA ALA A 91 2.00 2.65 5.43
C ALA A 91 2.05 2.12 6.87
N LYS A 92 2.30 3.00 7.86
CA LYS A 92 2.26 2.65 9.28
C LYS A 92 0.85 2.20 9.70
N ILE A 93 -0.19 2.94 9.33
CA ILE A 93 -1.59 2.57 9.65
C ILE A 93 -1.94 1.19 9.07
N LEU A 94 -1.57 0.95 7.81
CA LEU A 94 -1.83 -0.35 7.15
C LEU A 94 -1.08 -1.50 7.84
N LEU A 95 0.18 -1.31 8.20
CA LEU A 95 0.97 -2.31 8.91
C LEU A 95 0.44 -2.56 10.33
N ASP A 96 -0.04 -1.53 11.03
CA ASP A 96 -0.69 -1.65 12.35
C ASP A 96 -2.03 -2.41 12.22
N ALA A 97 -2.70 -2.32 11.08
CA ALA A 97 -3.91 -3.08 10.75
C ALA A 97 -3.62 -4.51 10.25
N GLY A 98 -2.37 -4.94 10.22
CA GLY A 98 -1.97 -6.30 9.87
C GLY A 98 -1.61 -6.53 8.40
N ALA A 99 -1.32 -5.46 7.63
CA ALA A 99 -0.80 -5.63 6.27
C ALA A 99 0.48 -6.46 6.25
N ASP A 100 0.60 -7.38 5.29
CA ASP A 100 1.80 -8.20 5.13
C ASP A 100 2.99 -7.36 4.60
N PRO A 101 4.04 -7.13 5.41
CA PRO A 101 5.21 -6.36 4.98
C PRO A 101 6.04 -7.05 3.90
N ASN A 102 5.78 -8.34 3.63
CA ASN A 102 6.45 -9.15 2.62
C ASN A 102 5.55 -9.50 1.43
N ALA A 103 4.37 -8.91 1.33
CA ALA A 103 3.47 -9.13 0.21
C ALA A 103 4.19 -8.87 -1.12
N LYS A 104 4.08 -9.80 -2.07
CA LYS A 104 4.68 -9.66 -3.40
C LYS A 104 3.63 -9.19 -4.40
N GLN A 105 3.89 -8.11 -5.11
CA GLN A 105 3.15 -7.75 -6.31
C GLN A 105 3.70 -8.48 -7.54
N HIS A 106 3.15 -8.22 -8.72
CA HIS A 106 3.64 -8.82 -9.97
C HIS A 106 5.16 -8.64 -10.12
N GLY A 107 5.85 -9.70 -10.55
CA GLY A 107 7.31 -9.70 -10.67
C GLY A 107 8.06 -9.91 -9.35
N GLY A 108 7.36 -10.27 -8.26
CA GLY A 108 7.96 -10.59 -6.97
C GLY A 108 8.43 -9.37 -6.16
N TRP A 109 8.05 -8.15 -6.55
CA TRP A 109 8.43 -6.94 -5.83
C TRP A 109 7.71 -6.84 -4.49
N THR A 110 8.46 -6.57 -3.42
CA THR A 110 7.95 -6.38 -2.06
C THR A 110 7.84 -4.89 -1.69
N PRO A 111 7.08 -4.53 -0.63
CA PRO A 111 7.05 -3.18 -0.11
C PRO A 111 8.45 -2.59 0.17
N LEU A 112 9.38 -3.44 0.64
CA LEU A 112 10.75 -3.00 0.95
C LEU A 112 11.54 -2.59 -0.31
N HIS A 113 11.27 -3.19 -1.47
CA HIS A 113 11.86 -2.73 -2.74
C HIS A 113 11.41 -1.30 -3.06
N SER A 114 10.13 -0.98 -2.86
CA SER A 114 9.59 0.36 -3.13
C SER A 114 10.21 1.41 -2.20
N ALA A 115 10.26 1.13 -0.90
CA ALA A 115 10.87 2.01 0.08
C ALA A 115 12.37 2.21 -0.17
N ALA A 116 13.08 1.15 -0.52
CA ALA A 116 14.51 1.21 -0.85
C ALA A 116 14.81 2.05 -2.10
N ALA A 117 13.99 1.89 -3.14
CA ALA A 117 14.13 2.63 -4.40
C ALA A 117 13.84 4.12 -4.25
N SER A 118 12.89 4.50 -3.39
CA SER A 118 12.62 5.91 -3.09
C SER A 118 13.70 6.57 -2.24
N GLY A 119 14.49 5.79 -1.49
CA GLY A 119 15.45 6.28 -0.52
C GLY A 119 14.80 6.75 0.79
N ASP A 120 13.54 6.37 1.02
CA ASP A 120 12.81 6.72 2.25
C ASP A 120 13.29 5.83 3.41
N ARG A 121 14.19 6.36 4.22
CA ARG A 121 14.78 5.67 5.35
C ARG A 121 13.73 5.33 6.41
N ASP A 122 12.77 6.22 6.64
CA ASP A 122 11.73 6.02 7.66
C ASP A 122 10.80 4.87 7.24
N ALA A 123 10.45 4.79 5.96
CA ALA A 123 9.68 3.67 5.41
C ALA A 123 10.46 2.35 5.47
N VAL A 124 11.77 2.37 5.19
CA VAL A 124 12.64 1.19 5.32
C VAL A 124 12.67 0.71 6.77
N ASP A 125 12.92 1.59 7.73
CA ASP A 125 12.99 1.26 9.15
C ASP A 125 11.63 0.75 9.67
N LEU A 126 10.53 1.38 9.26
CA LEU A 126 9.18 0.95 9.59
C LEU A 126 8.91 -0.48 9.11
N LEU A 127 9.22 -0.79 7.84
CA LEU A 127 9.01 -2.10 7.26
C LEU A 127 9.86 -3.18 7.94
N LEU A 128 11.14 -2.89 8.21
CA LEU A 128 12.04 -3.81 8.92
C LEU A 128 11.53 -4.09 10.34
N ALA A 129 11.07 -3.06 11.07
CA ALA A 129 10.49 -3.21 12.39
C ALA A 129 9.20 -4.05 12.41
N ARG A 130 8.51 -4.17 11.27
CA ARG A 130 7.30 -5.00 11.09
C ARG A 130 7.58 -6.33 10.40
N GLY A 131 8.85 -6.75 10.29
CA GLY A 131 9.24 -8.07 9.82
C GLY A 131 9.45 -8.17 8.30
N ALA A 132 9.63 -7.05 7.60
CA ALA A 132 10.09 -7.11 6.21
C ALA A 132 11.47 -7.74 6.13
N LYS A 133 11.66 -8.63 5.16
CA LYS A 133 12.89 -9.41 4.98
C LYS A 133 13.80 -8.73 3.96
N PRO A 134 14.96 -8.20 4.37
CA PRO A 134 15.82 -7.41 3.48
C PRO A 134 16.50 -8.24 2.39
N GLN A 135 16.60 -9.56 2.56
CA GLN A 135 17.25 -10.47 1.60
C GLN A 135 16.30 -11.05 0.53
N VAL A 136 15.00 -10.78 0.62
CA VAL A 136 14.04 -11.34 -0.36
C VAL A 136 14.23 -10.68 -1.70
N ALA A 137 14.62 -11.47 -2.69
CA ALA A 137 14.71 -11.03 -4.08
C ALA A 137 13.36 -11.10 -4.80
N ASN A 138 13.21 -10.27 -5.81
CA ASN A 138 12.12 -10.37 -6.77
C ASN A 138 12.33 -11.57 -7.73
N ASP A 139 11.43 -11.76 -8.70
CA ASP A 139 11.44 -12.93 -9.58
C ASP A 139 12.63 -12.97 -10.55
N VAL A 140 13.36 -11.86 -10.72
CA VAL A 140 14.60 -11.80 -11.52
C VAL A 140 15.86 -11.69 -10.66
N GLY A 141 15.77 -11.96 -9.36
CA GLY A 141 16.91 -12.04 -8.46
C GLY A 141 17.41 -10.71 -7.88
N VAL A 142 16.64 -9.62 -8.05
CA VAL A 142 17.01 -8.30 -7.52
C VAL A 142 16.51 -8.18 -6.08
N THR A 143 17.41 -7.90 -5.14
CA THR A 143 17.09 -7.61 -3.74
C THR A 143 16.73 -6.13 -3.54
N PRO A 144 16.04 -5.74 -2.44
CA PRO A 144 15.81 -4.33 -2.12
C PRO A 144 17.10 -3.49 -2.11
N ALA A 145 18.22 -4.02 -1.59
CA ALA A 145 19.51 -3.34 -1.59
C ALA A 145 20.07 -3.14 -3.01
N ALA A 146 20.01 -4.17 -3.86
CA ALA A 146 20.43 -4.07 -5.26
C ALA A 146 19.59 -3.02 -6.01
N PHE A 147 18.27 -3.04 -5.80
CA PHE A 147 17.37 -2.07 -6.42
C PHE A 147 17.63 -0.63 -5.94
N ALA A 148 17.94 -0.44 -4.65
CA ALA A 148 18.35 0.87 -4.12
C ALA A 148 19.60 1.40 -4.85
N ARG A 149 20.61 0.55 -5.11
CA ARG A 149 21.81 0.95 -5.89
C ARG A 149 21.48 1.36 -7.31
N GLU A 150 20.64 0.58 -8.00
CA GLU A 150 20.18 0.91 -9.35
C GLU A 150 19.45 2.26 -9.41
N ARG A 151 18.77 2.63 -8.32
CA ARG A 151 18.05 3.90 -8.17
C ARG A 151 18.90 5.04 -7.59
N GLY A 152 20.20 4.84 -7.43
CA GLY A 152 21.13 5.87 -6.93
C GLY A 152 20.95 6.16 -5.44
N LYS A 153 20.61 5.13 -4.64
CA LYS A 153 20.43 5.22 -3.18
C LYS A 153 21.45 4.32 -2.45
N PRO A 154 22.77 4.58 -2.59
CA PRO A 154 23.81 3.70 -2.04
C PRO A 154 23.74 3.58 -0.52
N GLU A 155 23.42 4.65 0.20
CA GLU A 155 23.32 4.63 1.67
C GLU A 155 22.22 3.68 2.17
N ILE A 156 21.07 3.66 1.50
CA ILE A 156 19.99 2.71 1.80
C ILE A 156 20.41 1.29 1.46
N ALA A 157 21.13 1.09 0.36
CA ALA A 157 21.62 -0.22 -0.04
C ALA A 157 22.59 -0.80 1.01
N GLU A 158 23.59 -0.03 1.44
CA GLU A 158 24.54 -0.43 2.49
C GLU A 158 23.83 -0.73 3.82
N TYR A 159 22.86 0.09 4.16
CA TYR A 159 22.03 -0.10 5.35
C TYR A 159 21.25 -1.41 5.32
N LEU A 160 20.67 -1.77 4.17
CA LEU A 160 19.93 -3.02 3.99
C LEU A 160 20.86 -4.25 3.97
N ASP A 161 22.03 -4.15 3.32
CA ASP A 161 23.01 -5.24 3.29
C ASP A 161 23.52 -5.60 4.68
N ALA A 162 23.77 -4.60 5.52
CA ALA A 162 24.18 -4.84 6.90
C ALA A 162 23.13 -5.61 7.71
N ARG A 163 21.83 -5.43 7.39
CA ARG A 163 20.72 -6.12 8.05
C ARG A 163 20.39 -7.47 7.44
N ALA A 164 20.70 -7.67 6.18
CA ALA A 164 20.54 -8.96 5.51
C ALA A 164 21.58 -9.99 5.99
N SER A 165 22.71 -9.50 6.52
CA SER A 165 23.83 -10.31 7.00
C SER A 165 23.75 -10.62 8.50
N ALA A 166 22.82 -9.99 9.21
CA ALA A 166 22.58 -10.19 10.64
C ALA A 166 21.54 -11.28 10.86
#